data_36226349a923e1950b498c6bcf2b01f0
#
_entry.id   36226349a923e1950b498c6bcf2b01f0
#
_cell.length_a   1.000
_cell.length_b   1.000
_cell.length_c   1.000
_cell.angle_alpha   90.00
_cell.angle_beta   90.00
_cell.angle_gamma   90.00
#
_symmetry.space_group_name_H-M   'P 1'
#
loop_
_entity.id
_entity.type
_entity.pdbx_description
1 polymer ?
#
loop_
_entity_poly.entity_id
_entity_poly.type
_entity_poly.pdbx_seq_one_letter_code
_entity_poly.pdbx_strand_id
1 'polypeptide(L)'
;MNEQPQQTKRPAKASFHEPPLPKSSMVIWIIGLGLLVFFIWAALFKLEEVSTGTGKVIPSSKEQIIQSLEGGILTKLDVKEGDIVEKGTILAQFDPTRFASNVGESQSLLVSSLATSARLRAEVNGTALQFPEIVQKDSQLVREETQLYNTRRINLEESISDLTTSLTLVQQELRMTEPLVAKGAASEVEVLRLKRQASDLQKQINDTRSQYYVKAREELSKANTDVETQRQIVKGKSDTLNRTVFRAPVRGVVKEIDVMTLGGVIPPNGKIMTIVPLDEQLLIEARISPRDIAFIRPNQQALVKITAYDYAIYGGLHGKVTVISPDTIRDEVKQDQFYYRVYIRTDSDKLRNKQGKTFAITPGMVATVDIRT
;
A
#
# COMPACT_ATOMS: atom_id res chain seq x y z
N MET A 1 -130.22 -2.52 37.07
CA MET A 1 -128.93 -3.16 36.96
C MET A 1 -128.19 -2.34 35.91
N ASN A 2 -127.46 -1.40 36.39
CA ASN A 2 -126.82 -0.34 35.61
C ASN A 2 -125.32 -0.49 35.68
N GLU A 3 -124.71 -0.65 34.60
CA GLU A 3 -123.21 -0.43 34.49
C GLU A 3 -122.95 0.76 33.59
N GLN A 4 -122.37 1.74 34.14
CA GLN A 4 -121.87 2.90 33.39
C GLN A 4 -120.43 2.63 32.92
N PRO A 5 -120.05 3.06 31.73
CA PRO A 5 -118.68 2.91 31.25
C PRO A 5 -117.78 4.03 31.74
N GLN A 6 -116.62 3.64 32.25
CA GLN A 6 -115.53 4.54 32.64
C GLN A 6 -114.91 5.18 31.41
N GLN A 7 -114.76 6.48 31.43
CA GLN A 7 -113.92 7.29 30.52
C GLN A 7 -112.44 7.20 30.85
N THR A 8 -111.69 6.67 29.92
CA THR A 8 -110.22 6.70 30.00
C THR A 8 -109.72 8.09 29.60
N LYS A 9 -109.06 8.77 30.55
CA LYS A 9 -108.32 10.01 30.32
C LYS A 9 -107.05 9.68 29.57
N ARG A 10 -106.85 10.34 28.43
CA ARG A 10 -105.57 10.35 27.71
C ARG A 10 -104.50 11.16 28.49
N PRO A 11 -103.25 10.68 28.63
CA PRO A 11 -102.19 11.48 29.23
C PRO A 11 -101.73 12.63 28.34
N ALA A 12 -101.51 13.78 28.92
CA ALA A 12 -100.98 14.99 28.27
C ALA A 12 -99.58 14.77 27.73
N LYS A 13 -99.32 15.15 26.49
CA LYS A 13 -97.97 15.26 25.94
C LYS A 13 -97.17 16.26 26.69
N ALA A 14 -96.19 15.78 27.40
CA ALA A 14 -95.15 16.66 27.98
C ALA A 14 -94.29 17.22 26.83
N SER A 15 -94.32 18.50 26.59
CA SER A 15 -93.47 19.21 25.68
C SER A 15 -92.11 19.37 26.39
N PHE A 16 -91.13 18.56 25.98
CA PHE A 16 -89.72 18.85 26.40
C PHE A 16 -89.31 20.16 25.70
N HIS A 17 -89.13 21.22 26.50
CA HIS A 17 -88.39 22.39 26.06
C HIS A 17 -86.88 22.06 26.18
N GLU A 18 -86.25 21.83 25.04
CA GLU A 18 -84.79 21.82 24.96
C GLU A 18 -84.30 23.24 25.33
N PRO A 19 -83.38 23.36 26.29
CA PRO A 19 -82.84 24.68 26.58
C PRO A 19 -82.02 25.16 25.36
N PRO A 20 -82.03 26.44 25.02
CA PRO A 20 -81.30 26.98 23.89
C PRO A 20 -79.79 26.78 24.16
N LEU A 21 -79.12 26.10 23.18
CA LEU A 21 -77.68 25.89 23.20
C LEU A 21 -76.98 27.25 23.37
N PRO A 22 -76.07 27.37 24.33
CA PRO A 22 -75.37 28.64 24.55
C PRO A 22 -74.62 29.05 23.28
N LYS A 23 -74.64 30.36 22.92
CA LYS A 23 -73.94 30.97 21.79
C LYS A 23 -72.44 30.98 21.99
N SER A 24 -71.83 29.83 22.36
CA SER A 24 -70.38 29.69 22.60
C SER A 24 -69.69 28.93 21.42
N SER A 25 -70.16 29.15 20.18
CA SER A 25 -69.51 28.62 19.00
C SER A 25 -68.05 29.08 18.91
N MET A 26 -67.72 30.25 19.46
CA MET A 26 -66.36 30.77 19.49
C MET A 26 -65.41 29.93 20.38
N VAL A 27 -65.89 29.43 21.52
CA VAL A 27 -65.10 28.57 22.43
C VAL A 27 -64.86 27.20 21.78
N ILE A 28 -65.85 26.66 21.08
CA ILE A 28 -65.70 25.38 20.35
C ILE A 28 -64.69 25.52 19.22
N TRP A 29 -64.71 26.65 18.49
CA TRP A 29 -63.73 26.92 17.43
C TRP A 29 -62.31 27.13 18.00
N ILE A 30 -62.16 27.78 19.14
CA ILE A 30 -60.86 27.96 19.82
C ILE A 30 -60.32 26.61 20.29
N ILE A 31 -61.18 25.76 20.90
CA ILE A 31 -60.78 24.41 21.31
C ILE A 31 -60.46 23.52 20.08
N GLY A 32 -61.25 23.62 19.04
CA GLY A 32 -60.99 22.88 17.77
C GLY A 32 -59.69 23.30 17.11
N LEU A 33 -59.39 24.62 17.08
CA LEU A 33 -58.13 25.15 16.57
C LEU A 33 -56.95 24.69 17.43
N GLY A 34 -57.09 24.74 18.76
CA GLY A 34 -56.08 24.27 19.70
C GLY A 34 -55.74 22.78 19.53
N LEU A 35 -56.80 21.95 19.38
CA LEU A 35 -56.61 20.53 19.09
C LEU A 35 -55.94 20.28 17.71
N LEU A 36 -56.34 21.04 16.70
CA LEU A 36 -55.73 20.92 15.36
C LEU A 36 -54.23 21.31 15.41
N VAL A 37 -53.89 22.40 16.08
CA VAL A 37 -52.47 22.81 16.30
C VAL A 37 -51.73 21.75 17.10
N PHE A 38 -52.36 21.17 18.13
CA PHE A 38 -51.77 20.08 18.90
C PHE A 38 -51.49 18.83 18.06
N PHE A 39 -52.43 18.40 17.23
CA PHE A 39 -52.26 17.25 16.33
C PHE A 39 -51.21 17.53 15.26
N ILE A 40 -51.18 18.74 14.69
CA ILE A 40 -50.13 19.15 13.76
C ILE A 40 -48.78 19.14 14.46
N TRP A 41 -48.66 19.70 15.65
CA TRP A 41 -47.44 19.68 16.45
C TRP A 41 -47.02 18.25 16.81
N ALA A 42 -47.96 17.40 17.25
CA ALA A 42 -47.67 16.00 17.58
C ALA A 42 -47.26 15.18 16.37
N ALA A 43 -47.83 15.44 15.15
CA ALA A 43 -47.43 14.78 13.90
C ALA A 43 -46.06 15.22 13.38
N LEU A 44 -45.67 16.48 13.64
CA LEU A 44 -44.37 17.02 13.23
C LEU A 44 -43.26 16.78 14.26
N PHE A 45 -43.64 16.46 15.49
CA PHE A 45 -42.67 16.22 16.56
C PHE A 45 -42.06 14.82 16.40
N LYS A 46 -40.80 14.77 15.96
CA LYS A 46 -40.04 13.50 15.88
C LYS A 46 -39.50 13.17 17.28
N LEU A 47 -39.92 12.07 17.83
CA LEU A 47 -39.27 11.52 19.03
C LEU A 47 -37.95 10.89 18.59
N GLU A 48 -36.85 11.36 19.15
CA GLU A 48 -35.57 10.69 18.98
C GLU A 48 -35.56 9.43 19.85
N GLU A 49 -35.56 8.28 19.21
CA GLU A 49 -35.36 7.00 19.89
C GLU A 49 -33.86 6.73 20.03
N VAL A 50 -33.44 6.21 21.16
CA VAL A 50 -32.02 6.00 21.47
C VAL A 50 -31.85 4.58 21.98
N SER A 51 -31.00 3.83 21.30
CA SER A 51 -30.56 2.52 21.77
C SER A 51 -29.32 2.67 22.64
N THR A 52 -29.43 2.24 23.90
CA THR A 52 -28.35 2.40 24.89
C THR A 52 -27.60 1.08 25.08
N GLY A 53 -26.28 1.13 25.09
CA GLY A 53 -25.38 0.00 25.35
C GLY A 53 -24.28 0.34 26.31
N THR A 54 -23.72 -0.68 26.97
CA THR A 54 -22.48 -0.57 27.74
C THR A 54 -21.30 -0.93 26.85
N GLY A 55 -20.20 -0.21 26.95
CA GLY A 55 -19.02 -0.44 26.12
C GLY A 55 -17.71 -0.23 26.86
N LYS A 56 -16.64 -0.57 26.19
CA LYS A 56 -15.28 -0.38 26.66
C LYS A 56 -14.48 0.34 25.57
N VAL A 57 -13.66 1.28 25.99
CA VAL A 57 -12.68 1.93 25.11
C VAL A 57 -11.61 0.91 24.74
N ILE A 58 -11.43 0.67 23.47
CA ILE A 58 -10.36 -0.17 22.93
C ILE A 58 -9.48 0.68 22.00
N PRO A 59 -8.20 0.34 21.80
CA PRO A 59 -7.38 1.00 20.79
C PRO A 59 -8.03 0.84 19.40
N SER A 60 -8.04 1.90 18.61
CA SER A 60 -8.58 1.83 17.24
C SER A 60 -7.71 0.99 16.32
N SER A 61 -6.43 0.90 16.60
CA SER A 61 -5.44 0.10 15.87
C SER A 61 -4.90 -1.03 16.75
N LYS A 62 -4.67 -2.18 16.11
CA LYS A 62 -4.00 -3.31 16.77
C LYS A 62 -2.55 -2.99 17.08
N GLU A 63 -2.01 -3.63 18.11
CA GLU A 63 -0.59 -3.58 18.42
C GLU A 63 0.24 -3.92 17.18
N GLN A 64 1.30 -3.13 16.96
CA GLN A 64 2.21 -3.31 15.85
C GLN A 64 3.44 -4.08 16.35
N ILE A 65 3.62 -5.29 15.85
CA ILE A 65 4.77 -6.12 16.16
C ILE A 65 5.88 -5.78 15.18
N ILE A 66 7.00 -5.30 15.69
CA ILE A 66 8.23 -5.07 14.92
C ILE A 66 9.06 -6.34 14.99
N GLN A 67 9.25 -6.97 13.84
CA GLN A 67 10.00 -8.21 13.72
C GLN A 67 10.99 -8.14 12.57
N SER A 68 12.07 -8.91 12.68
CA SER A 68 13.09 -9.01 11.64
C SER A 68 12.79 -10.15 10.69
N LEU A 69 12.86 -9.91 9.39
CA LEU A 69 12.70 -10.97 8.39
C LEU A 69 13.99 -11.82 8.28
N GLU A 70 15.14 -11.17 8.25
CA GLU A 70 16.44 -11.81 7.96
C GLU A 70 17.19 -12.27 9.21
N GLY A 71 16.86 -11.71 10.39
CA GLY A 71 17.67 -11.84 11.58
C GLY A 71 18.98 -11.07 11.51
N GLY A 72 19.70 -11.02 12.63
CA GLY A 72 20.98 -10.31 12.69
C GLY A 72 21.45 -10.04 14.12
N ILE A 73 22.56 -9.31 14.24
CA ILE A 73 23.12 -8.88 15.50
C ILE A 73 22.64 -7.46 15.80
N LEU A 74 22.02 -7.24 16.96
CA LEU A 74 21.54 -5.93 17.40
C LEU A 74 22.73 -5.03 17.77
N THR A 75 22.97 -3.95 17.02
CA THR A 75 24.07 -3.01 17.30
C THR A 75 23.61 -1.76 18.02
N LYS A 76 22.37 -1.30 17.75
CA LYS A 76 21.78 -0.14 18.41
C LYS A 76 20.32 -0.38 18.77
N LEU A 77 19.94 0.17 19.90
CA LEU A 77 18.57 0.24 20.40
C LEU A 77 18.36 1.67 20.90
N ASP A 78 17.58 2.46 20.15
CA ASP A 78 17.46 3.91 20.36
C ASP A 78 16.22 4.28 21.22
N VAL A 79 15.48 3.28 21.69
CA VAL A 79 14.22 3.47 22.45
C VAL A 79 14.18 2.55 23.67
N LYS A 80 13.35 2.93 24.64
CA LYS A 80 13.07 2.16 25.87
C LYS A 80 11.56 1.87 25.96
N GLU A 81 11.20 0.89 26.78
CA GLU A 81 9.80 0.63 27.11
C GLU A 81 9.14 1.86 27.75
N GLY A 82 7.96 2.21 27.28
CA GLY A 82 7.22 3.40 27.68
C GLY A 82 7.51 4.66 26.84
N ASP A 83 8.52 4.65 25.96
CA ASP A 83 8.80 5.80 25.11
C ASP A 83 7.71 6.02 24.06
N ILE A 84 7.40 7.29 23.78
CA ILE A 84 6.52 7.69 22.68
C ILE A 84 7.39 7.93 21.45
N VAL A 85 7.08 7.22 20.39
CA VAL A 85 7.78 7.32 19.11
C VAL A 85 6.89 7.86 18.02
N GLU A 86 7.44 8.71 17.17
CA GLU A 86 6.78 9.22 15.97
C GLU A 86 6.99 8.25 14.79
N LYS A 87 6.07 8.28 13.82
CA LYS A 87 6.21 7.49 12.58
C LYS A 87 7.54 7.79 11.89
N GLY A 88 8.30 6.74 11.56
CA GLY A 88 9.61 6.85 10.89
C GLY A 88 10.81 6.96 11.85
N THR A 89 10.60 7.17 13.15
CA THR A 89 11.67 7.18 14.16
C THR A 89 12.43 5.85 14.13
N ILE A 90 13.76 5.91 14.17
CA ILE A 90 14.61 4.72 14.25
C ILE A 90 14.43 4.10 15.65
N LEU A 91 14.15 2.81 15.68
CA LEU A 91 13.91 2.04 16.89
C LEU A 91 15.12 1.21 17.27
N ALA A 92 15.66 0.50 16.29
CA ALA A 92 16.79 -0.41 16.46
C ALA A 92 17.55 -0.53 15.14
N GLN A 93 18.82 -0.97 15.23
CA GLN A 93 19.64 -1.23 14.06
C GLN A 93 20.42 -2.54 14.26
N PHE A 94 20.47 -3.32 13.19
CA PHE A 94 21.36 -4.49 13.12
C PHE A 94 22.72 -4.11 12.55
N ASP A 95 23.71 -4.99 12.75
CA ASP A 95 24.99 -4.91 12.09
C ASP A 95 24.81 -4.97 10.56
N PRO A 96 25.13 -3.89 9.84
CA PRO A 96 24.94 -3.84 8.40
C PRO A 96 26.08 -4.51 7.62
N THR A 97 27.20 -4.88 8.26
CA THR A 97 28.46 -5.25 7.60
C THR A 97 28.26 -6.36 6.57
N ARG A 98 27.63 -7.46 6.97
CA ARG A 98 27.37 -8.60 6.06
C ARG A 98 26.45 -8.20 4.90
N PHE A 99 25.40 -7.44 5.18
CA PHE A 99 24.44 -7.00 4.18
C PHE A 99 25.05 -5.99 3.20
N ALA A 100 25.84 -5.04 3.72
CA ALA A 100 26.57 -4.06 2.91
C ALA A 100 27.60 -4.74 2.00
N SER A 101 28.34 -5.72 2.51
CA SER A 101 29.29 -6.51 1.70
C SER A 101 28.60 -7.25 0.56
N ASN A 102 27.43 -7.86 0.82
CA ASN A 102 26.63 -8.54 -0.21
C ASN A 102 26.11 -7.57 -1.29
N VAL A 103 25.75 -6.35 -0.92
CA VAL A 103 25.38 -5.29 -1.86
C VAL A 103 26.59 -4.87 -2.68
N GLY A 104 27.75 -4.64 -2.04
CA GLY A 104 29.00 -4.24 -2.70
C GLY A 104 29.46 -5.27 -3.74
N GLU A 105 29.45 -6.56 -3.39
CA GLU A 105 29.74 -7.65 -4.33
C GLU A 105 28.85 -7.60 -5.56
N SER A 106 27.53 -7.51 -5.37
CA SER A 106 26.59 -7.48 -6.49
C SER A 106 26.70 -6.20 -7.32
N GLN A 107 27.05 -5.07 -6.69
CA GLN A 107 27.36 -3.82 -7.39
C GLN A 107 28.59 -3.96 -8.28
N SER A 108 29.66 -4.60 -7.79
CA SER A 108 30.86 -4.84 -8.60
C SER A 108 30.56 -5.69 -9.83
N LEU A 109 29.75 -6.74 -9.69
CA LEU A 109 29.30 -7.56 -10.82
C LEU A 109 28.45 -6.76 -11.81
N LEU A 110 27.57 -5.89 -11.33
CA LEU A 110 26.77 -5.01 -12.19
C LEU A 110 27.65 -4.04 -12.97
N VAL A 111 28.63 -3.42 -12.32
CA VAL A 111 29.58 -2.49 -12.95
C VAL A 111 30.38 -3.19 -14.04
N SER A 112 30.87 -4.40 -13.79
CA SER A 112 31.56 -5.22 -14.80
C SER A 112 30.68 -5.55 -15.99
N SER A 113 29.43 -5.99 -15.74
CA SER A 113 28.46 -6.28 -16.81
C SER A 113 28.11 -5.04 -17.64
N LEU A 114 28.00 -3.86 -17.01
CA LEU A 114 27.76 -2.58 -17.69
C LEU A 114 28.96 -2.18 -18.58
N ALA A 115 30.18 -2.40 -18.11
CA ALA A 115 31.39 -2.11 -18.88
C ALA A 115 31.48 -2.98 -20.14
N THR A 116 31.25 -4.29 -19.98
CA THR A 116 31.21 -5.25 -21.09
C THR A 116 30.11 -4.91 -22.11
N SER A 117 28.88 -4.58 -21.62
CA SER A 117 27.77 -4.17 -22.50
C SER A 117 28.11 -2.87 -23.27
N ALA A 118 28.75 -1.90 -22.61
CA ALA A 118 29.13 -0.64 -23.27
C ALA A 118 30.18 -0.88 -24.37
N ARG A 119 31.21 -1.71 -24.11
CA ARG A 119 32.18 -2.11 -25.11
C ARG A 119 31.53 -2.79 -26.30
N LEU A 120 30.75 -3.83 -26.06
CA LEU A 120 30.11 -4.59 -27.14
C LEU A 120 29.11 -3.73 -27.94
N ARG A 121 28.45 -2.77 -27.32
CA ARG A 121 27.58 -1.82 -27.99
C ARG A 121 28.39 -0.91 -28.95
N ALA A 122 29.55 -0.45 -28.51
CA ALA A 122 30.45 0.33 -29.36
C ALA A 122 30.96 -0.51 -30.53
N GLU A 123 31.33 -1.80 -30.31
CA GLU A 123 31.75 -2.73 -31.37
C GLU A 123 30.67 -2.95 -32.42
N VAL A 124 29.42 -3.24 -31.97
CA VAL A 124 28.29 -3.56 -32.86
C VAL A 124 27.85 -2.34 -33.69
N ASN A 125 27.87 -1.15 -33.08
CA ASN A 125 27.39 0.07 -33.72
C ASN A 125 28.48 0.84 -34.46
N GLY A 126 29.77 0.47 -34.28
CA GLY A 126 30.89 1.21 -34.86
C GLY A 126 31.06 2.61 -34.28
N THR A 127 30.60 2.85 -33.05
CA THR A 127 30.65 4.14 -32.38
C THR A 127 31.85 4.26 -31.44
N ALA A 128 32.17 5.49 -31.04
CA ALA A 128 33.19 5.69 -30.01
C ALA A 128 32.77 5.00 -28.69
N LEU A 129 33.73 4.38 -28.00
CA LEU A 129 33.51 3.72 -26.73
C LEU A 129 33.21 4.73 -25.64
N GLN A 130 32.04 4.61 -25.02
CA GLN A 130 31.58 5.47 -23.93
C GLN A 130 31.08 4.60 -22.78
N PHE A 131 31.65 4.82 -21.59
CA PHE A 131 31.23 4.10 -20.38
C PHE A 131 30.25 4.94 -19.55
N PRO A 132 29.25 4.30 -18.91
CA PRO A 132 28.40 4.94 -17.92
C PRO A 132 29.23 5.53 -16.76
N GLU A 133 28.72 6.58 -16.10
CA GLU A 133 29.43 7.26 -14.99
C GLU A 133 29.85 6.31 -13.86
N ILE A 134 29.02 5.32 -13.54
CA ILE A 134 29.33 4.33 -12.51
C ILE A 134 30.55 3.48 -12.87
N VAL A 135 30.74 3.14 -14.14
CA VAL A 135 31.89 2.38 -14.66
C VAL A 135 33.13 3.26 -14.69
N GLN A 136 33.00 4.55 -15.02
CA GLN A 136 34.12 5.50 -15.07
C GLN A 136 34.86 5.65 -13.74
N LYS A 137 34.21 5.36 -12.62
CA LYS A 137 34.82 5.36 -11.27
C LYS A 137 35.87 4.26 -11.09
N ASP A 138 35.74 3.17 -11.84
CA ASP A 138 36.72 2.08 -11.85
C ASP A 138 37.66 2.22 -13.05
N SER A 139 38.74 2.97 -12.83
CA SER A 139 39.73 3.28 -13.87
C SER A 139 40.47 2.05 -14.38
N GLN A 140 40.55 0.97 -13.58
CA GLN A 140 41.20 -0.28 -14.01
C GLN A 140 40.28 -1.00 -15.02
N LEU A 141 39.02 -1.20 -14.68
CA LEU A 141 38.06 -1.83 -15.56
C LEU A 141 37.90 -1.06 -16.89
N VAL A 142 37.88 0.28 -16.84
CA VAL A 142 37.84 1.14 -18.03
C VAL A 142 39.04 0.86 -18.93
N ARG A 143 40.27 0.77 -18.36
CA ARG A 143 41.49 0.45 -19.16
C ARG A 143 41.40 -0.94 -19.79
N GLU A 144 41.02 -1.94 -19.03
CA GLU A 144 40.95 -3.34 -19.49
C GLU A 144 39.93 -3.48 -20.65
N GLU A 145 38.74 -2.95 -20.50
CA GLU A 145 37.71 -3.01 -21.53
C GLU A 145 38.06 -2.15 -22.77
N THR A 146 38.73 -1.00 -22.57
CA THR A 146 39.21 -0.18 -23.69
C THR A 146 40.32 -0.90 -24.46
N GLN A 147 41.24 -1.55 -23.77
CA GLN A 147 42.32 -2.34 -24.41
C GLN A 147 41.72 -3.50 -25.21
N LEU A 148 40.76 -4.21 -24.63
CA LEU A 148 40.08 -5.32 -25.31
C LEU A 148 39.32 -4.82 -26.55
N TYR A 149 38.60 -3.70 -26.46
CA TYR A 149 37.94 -3.06 -27.59
C TYR A 149 38.93 -2.77 -28.73
N ASN A 150 40.05 -2.12 -28.42
CA ASN A 150 41.06 -1.75 -29.43
C ASN A 150 41.70 -2.99 -30.07
N THR A 151 42.06 -4.01 -29.27
CA THR A 151 42.66 -5.25 -29.76
C THR A 151 41.72 -5.98 -30.72
N ARG A 152 40.46 -6.13 -30.35
CA ARG A 152 39.46 -6.80 -31.21
C ARG A 152 39.23 -6.04 -32.52
N ARG A 153 39.22 -4.72 -32.48
CA ARG A 153 39.07 -3.88 -33.67
C ARG A 153 40.27 -3.97 -34.59
N ILE A 154 41.48 -3.87 -34.04
CA ILE A 154 42.72 -3.96 -34.81
C ILE A 154 42.80 -5.31 -35.48
N ASN A 155 42.56 -6.42 -34.78
CA ASN A 155 42.58 -7.75 -35.35
C ASN A 155 41.60 -7.92 -36.52
N LEU A 156 40.41 -7.36 -36.44
CA LEU A 156 39.44 -7.37 -37.53
C LEU A 156 39.94 -6.55 -38.72
N GLU A 157 40.44 -5.33 -38.47
CA GLU A 157 40.97 -4.43 -39.50
C GLU A 157 42.16 -5.04 -40.23
N GLU A 158 43.11 -5.66 -39.51
CA GLU A 158 44.27 -6.38 -40.09
C GLU A 158 43.81 -7.56 -40.96
N SER A 159 42.93 -8.42 -40.43
CA SER A 159 42.42 -9.55 -41.18
C SER A 159 41.72 -9.15 -42.50
N ILE A 160 40.94 -8.08 -42.45
CA ILE A 160 40.26 -7.53 -43.67
C ILE A 160 41.28 -6.91 -44.60
N SER A 161 42.29 -6.18 -44.08
CA SER A 161 43.36 -5.57 -44.88
C SER A 161 44.15 -6.60 -45.66
N ASP A 162 44.56 -7.72 -45.02
CA ASP A 162 45.32 -8.79 -45.63
C ASP A 162 44.53 -9.45 -46.77
N LEU A 163 43.25 -9.77 -46.53
CA LEU A 163 42.36 -10.31 -47.55
C LEU A 163 42.12 -9.32 -48.68
N THR A 164 41.99 -8.04 -48.38
CA THR A 164 41.82 -6.96 -49.39
C THR A 164 43.07 -6.79 -50.24
N THR A 165 44.26 -6.88 -49.65
CA THR A 165 45.53 -6.86 -50.34
C THR A 165 45.64 -8.03 -51.32
N SER A 166 45.31 -9.23 -50.83
CA SER A 166 45.28 -10.45 -51.68
C SER A 166 44.28 -10.33 -52.82
N LEU A 167 43.10 -9.83 -52.58
CA LEU A 167 42.08 -9.54 -53.62
C LEU A 167 42.59 -8.55 -54.65
N THR A 168 43.27 -7.51 -54.21
CA THR A 168 43.83 -6.46 -55.10
C THR A 168 44.89 -7.05 -56.03
N LEU A 169 45.78 -7.91 -55.51
CA LEU A 169 46.78 -8.61 -56.31
C LEU A 169 46.14 -9.51 -57.40
N VAL A 170 45.17 -10.34 -57.02
CA VAL A 170 44.42 -11.18 -57.97
C VAL A 170 43.67 -10.35 -59.01
N GLN A 171 43.07 -9.24 -58.60
CA GLN A 171 42.43 -8.31 -59.56
C GLN A 171 43.41 -7.62 -60.51
N GLN A 172 44.63 -7.33 -60.02
CA GLN A 172 45.68 -6.81 -60.88
C GLN A 172 46.15 -7.85 -61.91
N GLU A 173 46.37 -9.09 -61.49
CA GLU A 173 46.72 -10.23 -62.37
C GLU A 173 45.61 -10.44 -63.40
N LEU A 174 44.35 -10.43 -62.98
CA LEU A 174 43.19 -10.51 -63.89
C LEU A 174 43.19 -9.41 -64.95
N ARG A 175 43.42 -8.15 -64.57
CA ARG A 175 43.49 -7.01 -65.51
C ARG A 175 44.62 -7.12 -66.53
N MET A 176 45.75 -7.78 -66.18
CA MET A 176 46.85 -8.03 -67.07
C MET A 176 46.60 -9.20 -67.99
N THR A 177 45.93 -10.26 -67.51
CA THR A 177 45.70 -11.50 -68.28
C THR A 177 44.52 -11.41 -69.27
N GLU A 178 43.45 -10.74 -68.88
CA GLU A 178 42.19 -10.62 -69.66
C GLU A 178 42.41 -10.04 -71.08
N PRO A 179 43.22 -8.96 -71.31
CA PRO A 179 43.55 -8.55 -72.70
C PRO A 179 44.40 -9.48 -73.47
N LEU A 180 45.19 -10.39 -72.88
CA LEU A 180 46.04 -11.37 -73.52
C LEU A 180 45.23 -12.54 -74.11
N VAL A 181 44.07 -12.86 -73.49
CA VAL A 181 43.16 -13.87 -74.10
C VAL A 181 42.62 -13.37 -75.46
N ALA A 182 42.24 -12.11 -75.60
CA ALA A 182 41.76 -11.51 -76.83
C ALA A 182 42.86 -11.55 -77.93
N LYS A 183 44.17 -11.61 -77.56
CA LYS A 183 45.34 -11.74 -78.46
C LYS A 183 45.77 -13.17 -78.67
N GLY A 184 45.08 -14.17 -78.13
CA GLY A 184 45.45 -15.60 -78.21
C GLY A 184 46.68 -15.97 -77.36
N ALA A 185 47.17 -15.10 -76.49
CA ALA A 185 48.39 -15.27 -75.67
C ALA A 185 48.11 -15.81 -74.22
N ALA A 186 46.85 -15.96 -73.81
CA ALA A 186 46.42 -16.56 -72.55
C ALA A 186 45.15 -17.40 -72.73
N SER A 187 44.89 -18.33 -71.80
CA SER A 187 43.71 -19.22 -71.81
C SER A 187 42.51 -18.59 -71.17
N GLU A 188 41.31 -18.69 -71.70
CA GLU A 188 40.04 -18.34 -71.06
C GLU A 188 39.84 -19.05 -69.69
N VAL A 189 40.34 -20.27 -69.56
CA VAL A 189 40.30 -21.05 -68.33
C VAL A 189 41.08 -20.34 -67.19
N GLU A 190 42.18 -19.69 -67.51
CA GLU A 190 43.01 -18.95 -66.56
C GLU A 190 42.29 -17.70 -66.07
N VAL A 191 41.66 -16.96 -66.97
CA VAL A 191 40.82 -15.80 -66.63
C VAL A 191 39.66 -16.20 -65.73
N LEU A 192 39.00 -17.36 -66.01
CA LEU A 192 37.92 -17.86 -65.18
C LEU A 192 38.41 -18.30 -63.81
N ARG A 193 39.61 -18.89 -63.69
CA ARG A 193 40.27 -19.26 -62.42
C ARG A 193 40.50 -18.03 -61.56
N LEU A 194 41.09 -16.98 -62.16
CA LEU A 194 41.35 -15.73 -61.44
C LEU A 194 40.06 -15.03 -60.99
N LYS A 195 39.00 -15.01 -61.82
CA LYS A 195 37.68 -14.46 -61.45
C LYS A 195 37.08 -15.22 -60.27
N ARG A 196 37.19 -16.56 -60.26
CA ARG A 196 36.72 -17.38 -59.15
C ARG A 196 37.50 -17.08 -57.87
N GLN A 197 38.84 -16.99 -57.95
CA GLN A 197 39.69 -16.65 -56.82
C GLN A 197 39.39 -15.25 -56.24
N ALA A 198 39.13 -14.27 -57.10
CA ALA A 198 38.72 -12.93 -56.67
C ALA A 198 37.35 -12.97 -55.96
N SER A 199 36.38 -13.74 -56.47
CA SER A 199 35.08 -13.93 -55.85
C SER A 199 35.18 -14.63 -54.48
N ASP A 200 36.04 -15.63 -54.37
CA ASP A 200 36.27 -16.38 -53.12
C ASP A 200 36.90 -15.48 -52.04
N LEU A 201 37.87 -14.63 -52.40
CA LEU A 201 38.48 -13.64 -51.50
C LEU A 201 37.47 -12.56 -51.05
N GLN A 202 36.63 -12.08 -51.98
CA GLN A 202 35.55 -11.11 -51.63
C GLN A 202 34.56 -11.74 -50.68
N LYS A 203 34.19 -13.03 -50.90
CA LYS A 203 33.34 -13.76 -49.98
C LYS A 203 33.99 -13.89 -48.59
N GLN A 204 35.28 -14.24 -48.52
CA GLN A 204 36.00 -14.37 -47.25
C GLN A 204 36.02 -13.04 -46.43
N ILE A 205 36.20 -11.87 -47.12
CA ILE A 205 36.12 -10.57 -46.50
C ILE A 205 34.74 -10.38 -45.88
N ASN A 206 33.67 -10.66 -46.64
CA ASN A 206 32.29 -10.51 -46.17
C ASN A 206 31.98 -11.47 -45.00
N ASP A 207 32.44 -12.71 -45.09
CA ASP A 207 32.23 -13.73 -44.05
C ASP A 207 32.98 -13.36 -42.77
N THR A 208 34.24 -12.88 -42.85
CA THR A 208 35.03 -12.46 -41.70
C THR A 208 34.33 -11.29 -40.99
N ARG A 209 33.86 -10.30 -41.75
CA ARG A 209 33.12 -9.16 -41.19
C ARG A 209 31.80 -9.60 -40.56
N SER A 210 31.05 -10.44 -41.25
CA SER A 210 29.75 -10.91 -40.76
C SER A 210 29.88 -11.73 -39.47
N GLN A 211 30.85 -12.66 -39.42
CA GLN A 211 31.11 -13.47 -38.22
C GLN A 211 31.46 -12.63 -37.01
N TYR A 212 32.30 -11.58 -37.19
CA TYR A 212 32.62 -10.65 -36.12
C TYR A 212 31.38 -9.96 -35.54
N TYR A 213 30.54 -9.37 -36.41
CA TYR A 213 29.35 -8.66 -35.97
C TYR A 213 28.26 -9.57 -35.39
N VAL A 214 28.08 -10.77 -35.93
CA VAL A 214 27.14 -11.77 -35.39
C VAL A 214 27.57 -12.13 -33.98
N LYS A 215 28.84 -12.51 -33.80
CA LYS A 215 29.40 -12.84 -32.48
C LYS A 215 29.29 -11.68 -31.49
N ALA A 216 29.63 -10.46 -31.90
CA ALA A 216 29.51 -9.28 -31.06
C ALA A 216 28.07 -8.98 -30.63
N ARG A 217 27.07 -9.22 -31.51
CA ARG A 217 25.65 -9.06 -31.19
C ARG A 217 25.15 -10.13 -30.22
N GLU A 218 25.56 -11.37 -30.37
CA GLU A 218 25.24 -12.45 -29.44
C GLU A 218 25.80 -12.16 -28.05
N GLU A 219 27.08 -11.76 -27.97
CA GLU A 219 27.74 -11.38 -26.73
C GLU A 219 27.04 -10.15 -26.09
N LEU A 220 26.63 -9.15 -26.89
CA LEU A 220 25.90 -7.98 -26.42
C LEU A 220 24.52 -8.35 -25.84
N SER A 221 23.81 -9.24 -26.52
CA SER A 221 22.51 -9.72 -26.03
C SER A 221 22.64 -10.38 -24.67
N LYS A 222 23.66 -11.25 -24.51
CA LYS A 222 23.98 -11.89 -23.24
C LYS A 222 24.38 -10.85 -22.18
N ALA A 223 25.29 -9.93 -22.51
CA ALA A 223 25.73 -8.89 -21.58
C ALA A 223 24.57 -8.00 -21.11
N ASN A 224 23.62 -7.66 -21.98
CA ASN A 224 22.43 -6.90 -21.60
C ASN A 224 21.53 -7.69 -20.64
N THR A 225 21.37 -8.99 -20.85
CA THR A 225 20.63 -9.88 -19.92
C THR A 225 21.32 -9.96 -18.57
N ASP A 226 22.66 -10.06 -18.55
CA ASP A 226 23.46 -10.08 -17.33
C ASP A 226 23.33 -8.76 -16.57
N VAL A 227 23.36 -7.61 -17.25
CA VAL A 227 23.13 -6.28 -16.67
C VAL A 227 21.78 -6.21 -15.97
N GLU A 228 20.71 -6.64 -16.65
CA GLU A 228 19.37 -6.58 -16.06
C GLU A 228 19.22 -7.52 -14.86
N THR A 229 19.78 -8.73 -14.97
CA THR A 229 19.79 -9.70 -13.87
C THR A 229 20.52 -9.14 -12.65
N GLN A 230 21.75 -8.61 -12.84
CA GLN A 230 22.52 -8.04 -11.73
C GLN A 230 21.84 -6.81 -11.15
N ARG A 231 21.19 -5.98 -11.94
CA ARG A 231 20.42 -4.83 -11.46
C ARG A 231 19.31 -5.26 -10.49
N GLN A 232 18.57 -6.31 -10.81
CA GLN A 232 17.52 -6.84 -9.94
C GLN A 232 18.10 -7.45 -8.65
N ILE A 233 19.24 -8.14 -8.74
CA ILE A 233 19.94 -8.68 -7.57
C ILE A 233 20.41 -7.55 -6.64
N VAL A 234 21.03 -6.50 -7.17
CA VAL A 234 21.46 -5.32 -6.38
C VAL A 234 20.26 -4.68 -5.68
N LYS A 235 19.13 -4.51 -6.41
CA LYS A 235 17.90 -3.96 -5.82
C LYS A 235 17.41 -4.79 -4.65
N GLY A 236 17.33 -6.12 -4.80
CA GLY A 236 16.89 -7.02 -3.72
C GLY A 236 17.82 -6.98 -2.51
N LYS A 237 19.16 -7.03 -2.73
CA LYS A 237 20.14 -6.97 -1.64
C LYS A 237 20.15 -5.60 -0.96
N SER A 238 19.95 -4.51 -1.69
CA SER A 238 19.81 -3.16 -1.12
C SER A 238 18.57 -3.02 -0.25
N ASP A 239 17.45 -3.62 -0.65
CA ASP A 239 16.24 -3.67 0.15
C ASP A 239 16.48 -4.45 1.47
N THR A 240 17.17 -5.58 1.40
CA THR A 240 17.59 -6.34 2.59
C THR A 240 18.48 -5.50 3.53
N LEU A 241 19.43 -4.75 2.98
CA LEU A 241 20.27 -3.83 3.75
C LEU A 241 19.42 -2.73 4.41
N ASN A 242 18.46 -2.14 3.70
CA ASN A 242 17.57 -1.11 4.25
C ASN A 242 16.74 -1.64 5.42
N ARG A 243 16.34 -2.93 5.38
CA ARG A 243 15.61 -3.58 6.47
C ARG A 243 16.43 -3.89 7.71
N THR A 244 17.75 -3.64 7.72
CA THR A 244 18.55 -3.70 8.95
C THR A 244 18.26 -2.54 9.90
N VAL A 245 17.60 -1.46 9.44
CA VAL A 245 17.21 -0.31 10.24
C VAL A 245 15.69 -0.37 10.48
N PHE A 246 15.30 -0.63 11.72
CA PHE A 246 13.90 -0.73 12.13
C PHE A 246 13.35 0.64 12.47
N ARG A 247 12.22 1.00 11.85
CA ARG A 247 11.55 2.28 12.06
C ARG A 247 10.11 2.06 12.52
N ALA A 248 9.60 3.00 13.33
CA ALA A 248 8.23 2.99 13.77
C ALA A 248 7.27 3.16 12.56
N PRO A 249 6.35 2.22 12.32
CA PRO A 249 5.38 2.31 11.21
C PRO A 249 4.29 3.34 11.49
N VAL A 250 4.01 3.61 12.76
CA VAL A 250 2.98 4.52 13.27
C VAL A 250 3.51 5.28 14.49
N ARG A 251 2.85 6.38 14.85
CA ARG A 251 3.05 7.02 16.15
C ARG A 251 2.48 6.14 17.24
N GLY A 252 3.24 5.88 18.31
CA GLY A 252 2.80 4.96 19.36
C GLY A 252 3.71 4.94 20.58
N VAL A 253 3.32 4.12 21.55
CA VAL A 253 4.13 3.85 22.75
C VAL A 253 4.78 2.49 22.60
N VAL A 254 6.08 2.41 22.89
CA VAL A 254 6.82 1.14 22.96
C VAL A 254 6.32 0.38 24.19
N LYS A 255 5.67 -0.76 23.98
CA LYS A 255 5.05 -1.56 25.06
C LYS A 255 6.04 -2.53 25.68
N GLU A 256 6.77 -3.24 24.85
CA GLU A 256 7.63 -4.34 25.23
C GLU A 256 8.79 -4.47 24.24
N ILE A 257 9.98 -4.72 24.72
CA ILE A 257 11.19 -4.97 23.95
C ILE A 257 11.71 -6.36 24.27
N ASP A 258 11.65 -7.27 23.30
CA ASP A 258 12.01 -8.69 23.49
C ASP A 258 13.52 -8.89 23.64
N VAL A 259 14.35 -8.07 22.99
CA VAL A 259 15.81 -8.17 23.02
C VAL A 259 16.43 -6.82 23.36
N MET A 260 16.90 -6.68 24.59
CA MET A 260 17.54 -5.45 25.11
C MET A 260 19.07 -5.49 25.06
N THR A 261 19.66 -6.66 24.84
CA THR A 261 21.11 -6.83 24.91
C THR A 261 21.74 -6.43 23.59
N LEU A 262 22.58 -5.38 23.61
CA LEU A 262 23.42 -5.02 22.47
C LEU A 262 24.43 -6.16 22.19
N GLY A 263 24.60 -6.52 20.91
CA GLY A 263 25.35 -7.72 20.51
C GLY A 263 24.51 -9.00 20.53
N GLY A 264 23.27 -8.95 21.00
CA GLY A 264 22.34 -10.09 20.96
C GLY A 264 21.99 -10.52 19.54
N VAL A 265 21.87 -11.82 19.32
CA VAL A 265 21.49 -12.41 18.04
C VAL A 265 19.98 -12.59 17.97
N ILE A 266 19.36 -11.99 16.98
CA ILE A 266 17.92 -12.14 16.70
C ILE A 266 17.77 -13.08 15.50
N PRO A 267 17.00 -14.18 15.65
CA PRO A 267 16.79 -15.12 14.56
C PRO A 267 15.92 -14.51 13.45
N PRO A 268 15.91 -15.10 12.24
CA PRO A 268 14.92 -14.76 11.22
C PRO A 268 13.49 -14.89 11.75
N ASN A 269 12.62 -13.94 11.41
CA ASN A 269 11.26 -13.78 11.94
C ASN A 269 11.20 -13.52 13.47
N GLY A 270 12.34 -13.20 14.10
CA GLY A 270 12.39 -12.85 15.52
C GLY A 270 11.70 -11.52 15.80
N LYS A 271 10.90 -11.47 16.86
CA LYS A 271 10.25 -10.28 17.38
C LYS A 271 11.32 -9.40 18.06
N ILE A 272 11.27 -8.11 17.82
CA ILE A 272 12.17 -7.12 18.42
C ILE A 272 11.44 -6.35 19.50
N MET A 273 10.27 -5.79 19.15
CA MET A 273 9.42 -5.03 20.08
C MET A 273 7.98 -4.94 19.61
N THR A 274 7.12 -4.50 20.51
CA THR A 274 5.70 -4.21 20.24
C THR A 274 5.43 -2.74 20.47
N ILE A 275 4.73 -2.09 19.52
CA ILE A 275 4.29 -0.70 19.61
C ILE A 275 2.77 -0.67 19.70
N VAL A 276 2.23 0.06 20.68
CA VAL A 276 0.80 0.37 20.77
C VAL A 276 0.56 1.71 20.11
N PRO A 277 -0.19 1.78 19.01
CA PRO A 277 -0.47 3.04 18.34
C PRO A 277 -1.20 4.03 19.27
N LEU A 278 -0.80 5.31 19.16
CA LEU A 278 -1.51 6.44 19.78
C LEU A 278 -2.35 7.10 18.67
N ASP A 279 -3.57 6.60 18.52
CA ASP A 279 -4.50 7.15 17.53
C ASP A 279 -5.21 8.38 18.09
N GLU A 280 -5.51 9.34 17.23
CA GLU A 280 -6.32 10.52 17.56
C GLU A 280 -7.81 10.20 17.76
N GLN A 281 -8.23 8.99 17.40
CA GLN A 281 -9.60 8.50 17.50
C GLN A 281 -9.65 7.25 18.37
N LEU A 282 -10.70 7.16 19.19
CA LEU A 282 -10.93 5.99 20.01
C LEU A 282 -11.97 5.09 19.35
N LEU A 283 -11.80 3.78 19.53
CA LEU A 283 -12.79 2.79 19.17
C LEU A 283 -13.50 2.32 20.44
N ILE A 284 -14.82 2.38 20.44
CA ILE A 284 -15.64 1.89 21.54
C ILE A 284 -16.28 0.59 21.12
N GLU A 285 -15.97 -0.49 21.81
CA GLU A 285 -16.67 -1.76 21.68
C GLU A 285 -17.90 -1.73 22.58
N ALA A 286 -19.07 -1.50 22.01
CA ALA A 286 -20.33 -1.45 22.71
C ALA A 286 -21.08 -2.79 22.64
N ARG A 287 -21.70 -3.18 23.74
CA ARG A 287 -22.55 -4.36 23.86
C ARG A 287 -23.99 -3.92 23.78
N ILE A 288 -24.69 -4.32 22.73
CA ILE A 288 -26.05 -3.93 22.44
C ILE A 288 -26.99 -5.15 22.58
N SER A 289 -28.15 -4.91 23.16
CA SER A 289 -29.19 -5.94 23.31
C SER A 289 -29.68 -6.44 21.94
N PRO A 290 -29.99 -7.75 21.80
CA PRO A 290 -30.60 -8.28 20.60
C PRO A 290 -31.94 -7.62 20.21
N ARG A 291 -32.63 -6.99 21.15
CA ARG A 291 -33.88 -6.24 20.90
C ARG A 291 -33.65 -4.96 20.12
N ASP A 292 -32.51 -4.31 20.37
CA ASP A 292 -32.23 -2.96 19.84
C ASP A 292 -31.43 -3.01 18.54
N ILE A 293 -30.75 -4.14 18.23
CA ILE A 293 -29.88 -4.27 17.07
C ILE A 293 -30.61 -4.09 15.73
N ALA A 294 -31.90 -4.41 15.71
CA ALA A 294 -32.71 -4.27 14.48
C ALA A 294 -32.81 -2.84 13.96
N PHE A 295 -32.62 -1.84 14.85
CA PHE A 295 -32.70 -0.42 14.53
C PHE A 295 -31.34 0.24 14.29
N ILE A 296 -30.22 -0.48 14.57
CA ILE A 296 -28.89 0.06 14.44
C ILE A 296 -28.35 -0.21 13.00
N ARG A 297 -27.76 0.84 12.42
CA ARG A 297 -27.17 0.81 11.09
C ARG A 297 -25.76 1.43 11.11
N PRO A 298 -24.85 1.03 10.22
CA PRO A 298 -23.58 1.72 10.03
C PRO A 298 -23.80 3.20 9.70
N ASN A 299 -22.89 4.05 10.17
CA ASN A 299 -22.88 5.51 10.05
C ASN A 299 -23.91 6.28 10.91
N GLN A 300 -24.72 5.61 11.74
CA GLN A 300 -25.57 6.30 12.71
C GLN A 300 -24.70 7.05 13.73
N GLN A 301 -25.20 8.20 14.17
CA GLN A 301 -24.55 9.00 15.21
C GLN A 301 -24.70 8.33 16.58
N ALA A 302 -23.62 8.35 17.34
CA ALA A 302 -23.59 7.82 18.68
C ALA A 302 -22.97 8.86 19.64
N LEU A 303 -23.50 8.92 20.85
CA LEU A 303 -22.96 9.70 21.95
C LEU A 303 -22.33 8.75 22.95
N VAL A 304 -21.03 8.88 23.15
CA VAL A 304 -20.25 8.05 24.08
C VAL A 304 -20.02 8.81 25.38
N LYS A 305 -20.50 8.27 26.48
CA LYS A 305 -20.37 8.80 27.83
C LYS A 305 -19.38 7.94 28.61
N ILE A 306 -18.21 8.47 28.92
CA ILE A 306 -17.19 7.73 29.67
C ILE A 306 -17.59 7.69 31.15
N THR A 307 -17.74 6.51 31.71
CA THR A 307 -18.25 6.32 33.07
C THR A 307 -17.35 6.94 34.17
N ALA A 308 -16.05 7.05 33.87
CA ALA A 308 -15.08 7.69 34.78
C ALA A 308 -15.28 9.23 34.94
N TYR A 309 -16.06 9.86 34.07
CA TYR A 309 -16.29 11.30 34.04
C TYR A 309 -17.79 11.60 34.09
N ASP A 310 -18.19 12.50 34.95
CA ASP A 310 -19.61 12.93 35.03
C ASP A 310 -20.03 13.65 33.74
N TYR A 311 -20.96 13.01 33.02
CA TYR A 311 -21.47 13.54 31.75
C TYR A 311 -22.03 14.97 31.84
N ALA A 312 -22.65 15.35 32.96
CA ALA A 312 -23.23 16.69 33.14
C ALA A 312 -22.14 17.79 33.13
N ILE A 313 -20.95 17.45 33.60
CA ILE A 313 -19.83 18.39 33.73
C ILE A 313 -18.90 18.31 32.51
N TYR A 314 -18.56 17.08 32.08
CA TYR A 314 -17.53 16.84 31.11
C TYR A 314 -18.07 16.59 29.68
N GLY A 315 -19.40 16.40 29.56
CA GLY A 315 -20.01 16.07 28.28
C GLY A 315 -19.71 14.64 27.81
N GLY A 316 -19.97 14.35 26.54
CA GLY A 316 -19.68 13.08 25.91
C GLY A 316 -18.93 13.25 24.60
N LEU A 317 -18.37 12.17 24.09
CA LEU A 317 -17.75 12.13 22.78
C LEU A 317 -18.81 11.83 21.72
N HIS A 318 -18.78 12.58 20.64
CA HIS A 318 -19.53 12.24 19.44
C HIS A 318 -18.75 11.19 18.63
N GLY A 319 -19.48 10.29 18.00
CA GLY A 319 -18.91 9.26 17.17
C GLY A 319 -19.93 8.68 16.22
N LYS A 320 -19.48 7.71 15.41
CA LYS A 320 -20.32 7.03 14.43
C LYS A 320 -20.15 5.51 14.55
N VAL A 321 -21.26 4.80 14.36
CA VAL A 321 -21.24 3.36 14.25
C VAL A 321 -20.44 2.98 12.99
N THR A 322 -19.37 2.18 13.15
CA THR A 322 -18.54 1.74 12.03
C THR A 322 -18.86 0.31 11.59
N VAL A 323 -18.91 -0.60 12.55
CA VAL A 323 -19.11 -2.02 12.29
C VAL A 323 -20.08 -2.60 13.32
N ILE A 324 -20.95 -3.46 12.85
CA ILE A 324 -21.87 -4.26 13.68
C ILE A 324 -21.46 -5.72 13.49
N SER A 325 -21.24 -6.43 14.60
CA SER A 325 -20.93 -7.87 14.54
C SER A 325 -22.07 -8.63 13.87
N PRO A 326 -21.78 -9.53 12.92
CA PRO A 326 -22.82 -10.32 12.26
C PRO A 326 -23.46 -11.38 13.16
N ASP A 327 -22.83 -11.68 14.30
CA ASP A 327 -23.26 -12.74 15.21
C ASP A 327 -23.34 -12.24 16.66
N THR A 328 -24.16 -12.92 17.47
CA THR A 328 -24.29 -12.68 18.90
C THR A 328 -23.17 -13.35 19.67
N ILE A 329 -22.75 -12.71 20.75
CA ILE A 329 -21.75 -13.22 21.66
C ILE A 329 -22.40 -13.45 23.02
N ARG A 330 -22.08 -14.57 23.63
CA ARG A 330 -22.52 -14.88 24.98
C ARG A 330 -21.72 -14.06 25.98
N ASP A 331 -22.39 -13.49 26.97
CA ASP A 331 -21.71 -12.79 28.08
C ASP A 331 -20.94 -13.79 28.94
N GLU A 332 -19.66 -13.50 29.20
CA GLU A 332 -18.78 -14.40 29.98
C GLU A 332 -19.20 -14.49 31.47
N VAL A 333 -19.85 -13.43 31.98
CA VAL A 333 -20.29 -13.37 33.40
C VAL A 333 -21.71 -13.85 33.55
N LYS A 334 -22.60 -13.48 32.61
CA LYS A 334 -24.01 -13.84 32.61
C LYS A 334 -24.28 -14.76 31.40
N GLN A 335 -24.04 -16.06 31.58
CA GLN A 335 -24.08 -17.05 30.50
C GLN A 335 -25.42 -17.14 29.74
N ASP A 336 -26.50 -16.65 30.31
CA ASP A 336 -27.83 -16.63 29.69
C ASP A 336 -28.10 -15.34 28.87
N GLN A 337 -27.17 -14.38 28.82
CA GLN A 337 -27.33 -13.15 28.10
C GLN A 337 -26.47 -13.16 26.83
N PHE A 338 -27.10 -12.80 25.73
CA PHE A 338 -26.46 -12.58 24.43
C PHE A 338 -26.47 -11.10 24.10
N TYR A 339 -25.42 -10.63 23.45
CA TYR A 339 -25.32 -9.26 22.95
C TYR A 339 -24.64 -9.22 21.59
N TYR A 340 -24.91 -8.17 20.84
CA TYR A 340 -24.17 -7.83 19.63
C TYR A 340 -23.04 -6.88 19.97
N ARG A 341 -21.86 -7.06 19.36
CA ARG A 341 -20.80 -6.07 19.40
C ARG A 341 -21.00 -5.03 18.32
N VAL A 342 -21.05 -3.77 18.74
CA VAL A 342 -21.12 -2.63 17.86
C VAL A 342 -19.89 -1.76 18.10
N TYR A 343 -19.16 -1.48 17.04
CA TYR A 343 -17.96 -0.66 17.10
C TYR A 343 -18.30 0.77 16.71
N ILE A 344 -17.94 1.70 17.58
CA ILE A 344 -18.20 3.13 17.41
C ILE A 344 -16.87 3.85 17.40
N ARG A 345 -16.60 4.59 16.34
CA ARG A 345 -15.41 5.43 16.22
C ARG A 345 -15.76 6.83 16.68
N THR A 346 -15.00 7.35 17.64
CA THR A 346 -15.18 8.73 18.13
C THR A 346 -14.49 9.73 17.21
N ASP A 347 -14.98 10.97 17.22
CA ASP A 347 -14.40 12.06 16.43
C ASP A 347 -13.14 12.64 17.13
N SER A 348 -12.92 12.32 18.41
CA SER A 348 -11.80 12.82 19.22
C SER A 348 -11.39 11.79 20.28
N ASP A 349 -10.12 11.85 20.70
CA ASP A 349 -9.52 11.07 21.79
C ASP A 349 -9.63 11.75 23.16
N LYS A 350 -10.15 13.00 23.21
CA LYS A 350 -10.19 13.83 24.42
C LYS A 350 -11.58 14.35 24.68
N LEU A 351 -11.99 14.30 25.94
CA LEU A 351 -13.15 15.03 26.42
C LEU A 351 -12.79 16.49 26.64
N ARG A 352 -13.70 17.39 26.27
CA ARG A 352 -13.55 18.82 26.49
C ARG A 352 -14.72 19.30 27.36
N ASN A 353 -14.44 19.85 28.56
CA ASN A 353 -15.48 20.43 29.37
C ASN A 353 -15.93 21.80 28.83
N LYS A 354 -17.00 22.36 29.38
CA LYS A 354 -17.55 23.69 29.02
C LYS A 354 -16.56 24.84 29.21
N GLN A 355 -15.51 24.64 30.02
CA GLN A 355 -14.45 25.62 30.28
C GLN A 355 -13.24 25.45 29.33
N GLY A 356 -13.29 24.51 28.38
CA GLY A 356 -12.23 24.28 27.41
C GLY A 356 -11.09 23.38 27.89
N LYS A 357 -11.12 22.87 29.13
CA LYS A 357 -10.11 21.95 29.65
C LYS A 357 -10.29 20.54 29.02
N THR A 358 -9.21 19.96 28.56
CA THR A 358 -9.20 18.64 27.92
C THR A 358 -8.79 17.55 28.90
N PHE A 359 -9.42 16.39 28.76
CA PHE A 359 -9.16 15.18 29.58
C PHE A 359 -8.89 14.01 28.66
N ALA A 360 -7.75 13.35 28.87
CA ALA A 360 -7.36 12.20 28.10
C ALA A 360 -8.21 10.97 28.46
N ILE A 361 -8.56 10.21 27.47
CA ILE A 361 -9.26 8.93 27.64
C ILE A 361 -8.26 7.83 27.33
N THR A 362 -8.15 6.88 28.24
CA THR A 362 -7.25 5.75 28.10
C THR A 362 -8.01 4.49 27.68
N PRO A 363 -7.43 3.64 26.82
CA PRO A 363 -7.98 2.32 26.54
C PRO A 363 -8.23 1.56 27.86
N GLY A 364 -9.33 0.80 27.87
CA GLY A 364 -9.76 0.10 29.09
C GLY A 364 -10.86 0.79 29.88
N MET A 365 -11.10 2.09 29.71
CA MET A 365 -12.21 2.79 30.37
C MET A 365 -13.56 2.25 29.91
N VAL A 366 -14.51 2.20 30.84
CA VAL A 366 -15.90 1.81 30.57
C VAL A 366 -16.67 3.03 30.08
N ALA A 367 -17.56 2.80 29.12
CA ALA A 367 -18.42 3.83 28.56
C ALA A 367 -19.86 3.34 28.42
N THR A 368 -20.81 4.26 28.50
CA THR A 368 -22.19 4.08 28.06
C THR A 368 -22.35 4.75 26.69
N VAL A 369 -22.99 4.06 25.78
CA VAL A 369 -23.17 4.55 24.41
C VAL A 369 -24.64 4.69 24.11
N ASP A 370 -25.04 5.84 23.62
CA ASP A 370 -26.39 6.14 23.14
C ASP A 370 -26.33 6.30 21.62
N ILE A 371 -26.94 5.36 20.90
CA ILE A 371 -27.01 5.36 19.43
C ILE A 371 -28.37 5.91 19.03
N ARG A 372 -28.39 6.93 18.16
CA ARG A 372 -29.64 7.48 17.62
C ARG A 372 -30.16 6.55 16.53
N THR A 373 -31.36 6.05 16.74
CA THR A 373 -32.06 5.11 15.86
C THR A 373 -33.20 5.75 15.12
#